data_a6c8b18849e36ddf2701f3360e9aa86a
#
_entry.id   a6c8b18849e36ddf2701f3360e9aa86a
#
_cell.length_a   1.000
_cell.length_b   1.000
_cell.length_c   1.000
_cell.angle_alpha   90.00
_cell.angle_beta   90.00
_cell.angle_gamma   90.00
#
_symmetry.space_group_name_H-M   'P 1'
#
loop_
_entity.id
_entity.type
_entity.pdbx_description
1 polymer ?
#
loop_
_entity_poly.entity_id
_entity_poly.type
_entity_poly.pdbx_seq_one_letter_code
_entity_poly.pdbx_strand_id
1 'polypeptide(L)'
;MLSKDREGRITGSAVGALLGVNKHCSRQKAFRQIIGEETFEGNEATEWGNDHEEDALNGFENTCGEFCQETLDDQEFYVHTKYNYFGCTPDGFTLSRNLVEFKCPFYRVVPDEVPPHYYAQVQFNMEVTGCTESFLTYWTPEHIRVFQINYDPNYATVMLEYLKDIYTKYIETKTEPPRFSKSSPKPTLPEIKWEIIHDRKI
;
A
#
# COMPACT_ATOMS: atom_id res chain seq x y z
N MET A 1 -3.51 12.51 13.95
CA MET A 1 -4.75 11.83 14.45
C MET A 1 -5.28 11.04 13.26
N LEU A 2 -5.49 9.72 13.38
CA LEU A 2 -6.11 8.94 12.31
C LEU A 2 -7.47 9.55 11.98
N SER A 3 -7.79 9.70 10.68
CA SER A 3 -9.15 10.12 10.32
C SER A 3 -10.14 9.08 10.86
N LYS A 4 -11.34 9.51 11.28
CA LYS A 4 -12.39 8.62 11.80
C LYS A 4 -12.70 7.46 10.84
N ASP A 5 -12.46 7.66 9.56
CA ASP A 5 -12.69 6.66 8.52
C ASP A 5 -11.67 5.52 8.51
N ARG A 6 -10.48 5.74 9.08
CA ARG A 6 -9.42 4.72 9.14
C ARG A 6 -9.42 3.90 10.43
N GLU A 7 -10.03 4.41 11.51
CA GLU A 7 -10.05 3.72 12.81
C GLU A 7 -10.80 2.39 12.72
N GLY A 8 -10.17 1.32 13.22
CA GLY A 8 -10.73 -0.03 13.20
C GLY A 8 -10.77 -0.69 11.82
N ARG A 9 -10.22 -0.07 10.77
CA ARG A 9 -10.14 -0.64 9.41
C ARG A 9 -8.74 -1.08 9.06
N ILE A 10 -8.64 -2.20 8.34
CA ILE A 10 -7.42 -2.60 7.68
C ILE A 10 -7.23 -1.71 6.44
N THR A 11 -6.10 -1.01 6.38
CA THR A 11 -5.76 -0.13 5.26
C THR A 11 -4.58 -0.68 4.47
N GLY A 12 -4.42 -0.25 3.21
CA GLY A 12 -3.37 -0.75 2.31
C GLY A 12 -1.97 -0.74 2.92
N SER A 13 -1.61 0.34 3.64
CA SER A 13 -0.30 0.46 4.31
C SER A 13 -0.07 -0.57 5.44
N ALA A 14 -1.14 -1.08 6.07
CA ALA A 14 -1.04 -2.07 7.13
C ALA A 14 -0.93 -3.52 6.61
N VAL A 15 -1.40 -3.77 5.39
CA VAL A 15 -1.53 -5.12 4.83
C VAL A 15 -0.22 -5.89 4.85
N GLY A 16 0.87 -5.28 4.37
CA GLY A 16 2.18 -5.95 4.34
C GLY A 16 2.67 -6.42 5.72
N ALA A 17 2.38 -5.66 6.77
CA ALA A 17 2.73 -6.04 8.15
C ALA A 17 1.84 -7.18 8.67
N LEU A 18 0.53 -7.11 8.41
CA LEU A 18 -0.42 -8.15 8.80
C LEU A 18 -0.12 -9.50 8.12
N LEU A 19 0.31 -9.48 6.87
CA LEU A 19 0.74 -10.68 6.11
C LEU A 19 2.15 -11.16 6.48
N GLY A 20 2.93 -10.35 7.22
CA GLY A 20 4.30 -10.67 7.60
C GLY A 20 5.34 -10.54 6.49
N VAL A 21 5.03 -9.77 5.45
CA VAL A 21 5.96 -9.46 4.34
C VAL A 21 6.62 -8.09 4.47
N ASN A 22 6.20 -7.27 5.44
CA ASN A 22 6.86 -6.01 5.79
C ASN A 22 8.00 -6.25 6.79
N LYS A 23 9.22 -5.86 6.43
CA LYS A 23 10.41 -5.99 7.30
C LYS A 23 10.54 -4.85 8.32
N HIS A 24 9.82 -3.74 8.11
CA HIS A 24 9.92 -2.51 8.89
C HIS A 24 8.80 -2.34 9.93
N CYS A 25 7.72 -3.09 9.77
CA CYS A 25 6.57 -3.04 10.67
C CYS A 25 6.12 -4.45 11.05
N SER A 26 5.97 -4.72 12.36
CA SER A 26 5.46 -6.00 12.84
C SER A 26 3.93 -6.05 12.78
N ARG A 27 3.38 -7.28 12.76
CA ARG A 27 1.93 -7.50 12.83
C ARG A 27 1.30 -6.87 14.08
N GLN A 28 1.96 -6.96 15.23
CA GLN A 28 1.50 -6.38 16.50
C GLN A 28 1.44 -4.85 16.42
N LYS A 29 2.47 -4.23 15.83
CA LYS A 29 2.50 -2.77 15.67
C LYS A 29 1.37 -2.30 14.75
N ALA A 30 1.19 -2.94 13.59
CA ALA A 30 0.10 -2.64 12.68
C ALA A 30 -1.28 -2.81 13.35
N PHE A 31 -1.46 -3.89 14.14
CA PHE A 31 -2.68 -4.13 14.90
C PHE A 31 -2.95 -2.97 15.88
N ARG A 32 -1.98 -2.57 16.72
CA ARG A 32 -2.17 -1.48 17.69
C ARG A 32 -2.47 -0.13 17.01
N GLN A 33 -1.89 0.12 15.85
CA GLN A 33 -2.21 1.29 15.04
C GLN A 33 -3.64 1.26 14.52
N ILE A 34 -4.12 0.11 14.03
CA ILE A 34 -5.49 -0.05 13.52
C ILE A 34 -6.53 0.19 14.62
N ILE A 35 -6.30 -0.32 15.83
CA ILE A 35 -7.25 -0.16 16.95
C ILE A 35 -7.07 1.16 17.73
N GLY A 36 -6.13 2.02 17.33
CA GLY A 36 -5.89 3.32 17.92
C GLY A 36 -5.08 3.31 19.23
N GLU A 37 -4.47 2.19 19.62
CA GLU A 37 -3.61 2.09 20.80
C GLU A 37 -2.20 2.65 20.57
N GLU A 38 -1.75 2.71 19.32
CA GLU A 38 -0.46 3.27 18.94
C GLU A 38 -0.64 4.26 17.79
N THR A 39 -0.16 5.49 17.97
CA THR A 39 -0.16 6.47 16.90
C THR A 39 1.08 6.32 16.03
N PHE A 40 0.93 6.58 14.73
CA PHE A 40 2.07 6.74 13.84
C PHE A 40 2.57 8.18 13.97
N GLU A 41 3.75 8.35 14.55
CA GLU A 41 4.31 9.71 14.79
C GLU A 41 5.10 10.25 13.60
N GLY A 42 5.25 9.49 12.54
CA GLY A 42 6.11 9.87 11.42
C GLY A 42 7.60 9.91 11.81
N ASN A 43 8.44 10.20 10.86
CA ASN A 43 9.87 10.48 11.02
C ASN A 43 10.36 11.24 9.78
N GLU A 44 11.65 11.64 9.77
CA GLU A 44 12.26 12.36 8.64
C GLU A 44 12.01 11.68 7.28
N ALA A 45 11.98 10.34 7.23
CA ALA A 45 11.69 9.61 5.99
C ALA A 45 10.21 9.72 5.58
N THR A 46 9.29 9.85 6.53
CA THR A 46 7.87 10.08 6.26
C THR A 46 7.64 11.51 5.78
N GLU A 47 8.27 12.49 6.45
CA GLU A 47 8.20 13.89 6.06
C GLU A 47 8.78 14.07 4.66
N TRP A 48 9.96 13.53 4.39
CA TRP A 48 10.55 13.52 3.05
C TRP A 48 9.61 12.91 2.00
N GLY A 49 8.97 11.79 2.30
CA GLY A 49 8.00 11.15 1.41
C GLY A 49 6.86 12.09 1.05
N ASN A 50 6.23 12.69 2.05
CA ASN A 50 5.10 13.61 1.87
C ASN A 50 5.52 14.87 1.10
N ASP A 51 6.68 15.46 1.42
CA ASP A 51 7.18 16.69 0.79
C ASP A 51 7.50 16.52 -0.71
N HIS A 52 7.68 15.26 -1.18
CA HIS A 52 8.08 14.98 -2.57
C HIS A 52 7.03 14.16 -3.35
N GLU A 53 5.82 13.98 -2.81
CA GLU A 53 4.75 13.29 -3.53
C GLU A 53 4.33 14.05 -4.79
N GLU A 54 4.28 15.39 -4.74
CA GLU A 54 3.99 16.24 -5.91
C GLU A 54 5.10 16.15 -6.98
N ASP A 55 6.36 16.08 -6.57
CA ASP A 55 7.47 15.87 -7.48
C ASP A 55 7.38 14.49 -8.17
N ALA A 56 6.98 13.47 -7.41
CA ALA A 56 6.77 12.12 -7.94
C ALA A 56 5.61 12.07 -8.93
N LEU A 57 4.49 12.75 -8.63
CA LEU A 57 3.35 12.90 -9.53
C LEU A 57 3.77 13.56 -10.85
N ASN A 58 4.41 14.72 -10.77
CA ASN A 58 4.92 15.44 -11.95
C ASN A 58 5.92 14.59 -12.75
N GLY A 59 6.80 13.87 -12.06
CA GLY A 59 7.76 12.96 -12.67
C GLY A 59 7.06 11.80 -13.41
N PHE A 60 6.03 11.22 -12.82
CA PHE A 60 5.21 10.15 -13.43
C PHE A 60 4.51 10.66 -14.68
N GLU A 61 3.77 11.76 -14.61
CA GLU A 61 3.04 12.34 -15.75
C GLU A 61 3.97 12.67 -16.92
N ASN A 62 5.12 13.29 -16.63
CA ASN A 62 6.13 13.61 -17.65
C ASN A 62 6.82 12.38 -18.27
N THR A 63 6.88 11.27 -17.52
CA THR A 63 7.57 10.06 -17.98
C THR A 63 6.63 9.12 -18.71
N CYS A 64 5.42 8.92 -18.19
CA CYS A 64 4.44 7.98 -18.74
C CYS A 64 3.53 8.64 -19.80
N GLY A 65 3.40 9.98 -19.80
CA GLY A 65 2.45 10.69 -20.65
C GLY A 65 1.00 10.48 -20.21
N GLU A 66 0.77 9.96 -19.02
CA GLU A 66 -0.54 9.78 -18.41
C GLU A 66 -0.77 10.81 -17.31
N PHE A 67 -1.94 11.46 -17.31
CA PHE A 67 -2.31 12.44 -16.29
C PHE A 67 -3.15 11.80 -15.20
N CYS A 68 -2.94 12.23 -13.95
CA CYS A 68 -3.74 11.81 -12.82
C CYS A 68 -4.96 12.73 -12.65
N GLN A 69 -6.13 12.12 -12.37
CA GLN A 69 -7.38 12.85 -12.15
C GLN A 69 -7.55 13.35 -10.71
N GLU A 70 -7.11 12.55 -9.76
CA GLU A 70 -7.17 12.86 -8.34
C GLU A 70 -5.74 13.16 -7.90
N THR A 71 -5.51 14.40 -7.49
CA THR A 71 -4.22 14.86 -6.98
C THR A 71 -4.15 14.63 -5.47
N LEU A 72 -2.96 14.78 -4.93
CA LEU A 72 -2.65 14.57 -3.52
C LEU A 72 -3.54 15.37 -2.54
N ASP A 73 -4.06 16.51 -2.95
CA ASP A 73 -4.91 17.38 -2.13
C ASP A 73 -6.36 16.88 -1.99
N ASP A 74 -6.84 16.05 -2.93
CA ASP A 74 -8.23 15.53 -2.98
C ASP A 74 -8.30 14.02 -2.67
N GLN A 75 -7.34 13.48 -1.91
CA GLN A 75 -7.30 12.05 -1.57
C GLN A 75 -8.55 11.60 -0.83
N GLU A 76 -9.36 10.79 -1.48
CA GLU A 76 -10.57 10.20 -0.92
C GLU A 76 -10.25 8.85 -0.25
N PHE A 77 -10.93 8.59 0.87
CA PHE A 77 -10.87 7.29 1.53
C PHE A 77 -11.91 6.34 0.93
N TYR A 78 -11.44 5.32 0.22
CA TYR A 78 -12.28 4.29 -0.39
C TYR A 78 -12.53 3.16 0.60
N VAL A 79 -13.80 2.75 0.70
CA VAL A 79 -14.21 1.60 1.52
C VAL A 79 -14.62 0.46 0.60
N HIS A 80 -14.14 -0.74 0.87
CA HIS A 80 -14.45 -1.93 0.09
C HIS A 80 -15.98 -2.21 0.12
N THR A 81 -16.58 -2.42 -1.05
CA THR A 81 -18.02 -2.54 -1.22
C THR A 81 -18.67 -3.69 -0.42
N LYS A 82 -17.96 -4.79 -0.21
CA LYS A 82 -18.44 -5.97 0.50
C LYS A 82 -17.96 -6.04 1.96
N TYR A 83 -16.77 -5.53 2.25
CA TYR A 83 -16.12 -5.62 3.57
C TYR A 83 -15.81 -4.22 4.09
N ASN A 84 -16.75 -3.62 4.82
CA ASN A 84 -16.66 -2.23 5.30
C ASN A 84 -15.49 -1.97 6.27
N TYR A 85 -14.81 -3.01 6.72
CA TYR A 85 -13.60 -2.94 7.53
C TYR A 85 -12.30 -2.96 6.72
N PHE A 86 -12.39 -2.95 5.40
CA PHE A 86 -11.27 -2.74 4.48
C PHE A 86 -11.42 -1.37 3.80
N GLY A 87 -10.32 -0.63 3.72
CA GLY A 87 -10.32 0.65 3.03
C GLY A 87 -8.92 1.10 2.64
N CYS A 88 -8.84 2.04 1.74
CA CYS A 88 -7.57 2.62 1.30
C CYS A 88 -7.71 4.09 0.91
N THR A 89 -6.59 4.77 0.90
CA THR A 89 -6.40 6.08 0.25
C THR A 89 -5.29 5.88 -0.77
N PRO A 90 -5.59 5.69 -2.05
CA PRO A 90 -4.58 5.71 -3.10
C PRO A 90 -3.96 7.11 -3.24
N ASP A 91 -2.75 7.19 -3.75
CA ASP A 91 -2.13 8.49 -4.02
C ASP A 91 -2.73 9.16 -5.26
N GLY A 92 -3.38 8.39 -6.15
CA GLY A 92 -4.13 8.92 -7.29
C GLY A 92 -4.64 7.85 -8.24
N PHE A 93 -5.32 8.34 -9.29
CA PHE A 93 -5.78 7.53 -10.42
C PHE A 93 -5.43 8.24 -11.73
N THR A 94 -5.01 7.47 -12.74
CA THR A 94 -4.85 8.02 -14.09
C THR A 94 -6.22 8.32 -14.73
N LEU A 95 -6.22 9.05 -15.84
CA LEU A 95 -7.43 9.27 -16.65
C LEU A 95 -8.06 7.95 -17.12
N SER A 96 -7.24 6.91 -17.29
CA SER A 96 -7.69 5.54 -17.65
C SER A 96 -8.18 4.73 -16.44
N ARG A 97 -8.27 5.34 -15.24
CA ARG A 97 -8.69 4.69 -13.99
C ARG A 97 -7.73 3.61 -13.49
N ASN A 98 -6.45 3.70 -13.85
CA ASN A 98 -5.41 2.89 -13.25
C ASN A 98 -4.97 3.53 -11.93
N LEU A 99 -4.73 2.71 -10.91
CA LEU A 99 -4.29 3.16 -9.60
C LEU A 99 -2.83 3.62 -9.66
N VAL A 100 -2.49 4.72 -8.99
CA VAL A 100 -1.11 5.19 -8.84
C VAL A 100 -0.71 5.18 -7.38
N GLU A 101 0.48 4.73 -7.10
CA GLU A 101 1.10 4.74 -5.78
C GLU A 101 2.52 5.31 -5.90
N PHE A 102 2.83 6.37 -5.14
CA PHE A 102 4.12 7.03 -5.17
C PHE A 102 5.00 6.61 -3.98
N LYS A 103 6.29 6.45 -4.24
CA LYS A 103 7.29 6.19 -3.20
C LYS A 103 8.50 7.07 -3.43
N CYS A 104 8.77 7.95 -2.47
CA CYS A 104 9.91 8.86 -2.46
C CYS A 104 10.90 8.42 -1.37
N PRO A 105 11.83 7.49 -1.68
CA PRO A 105 12.72 6.93 -0.67
C PRO A 105 13.71 7.98 -0.12
N PHE A 106 13.72 8.16 1.20
CA PHE A 106 14.59 9.11 1.90
C PHE A 106 16.09 8.92 1.58
N TYR A 107 16.54 7.67 1.49
CA TYR A 107 17.93 7.35 1.14
C TYR A 107 18.21 7.40 -0.38
N ARG A 108 17.25 7.84 -1.19
CA ARG A 108 17.37 7.98 -2.66
C ARG A 108 17.76 6.69 -3.38
N VAL A 109 17.44 5.55 -2.80
CA VAL A 109 17.68 4.24 -3.42
C VAL A 109 16.38 3.73 -4.03
N VAL A 110 16.36 3.65 -5.34
CA VAL A 110 15.25 3.06 -6.11
C VAL A 110 15.49 1.55 -6.19
N PRO A 111 14.54 0.70 -5.73
CA PRO A 111 14.71 -0.74 -5.75
C PRO A 111 14.61 -1.31 -7.17
N ASP A 112 15.35 -2.40 -7.44
CA ASP A 112 15.29 -3.12 -8.72
C ASP A 112 14.05 -4.02 -8.85
N GLU A 113 13.42 -4.34 -7.74
CA GLU A 113 12.26 -5.21 -7.64
C GLU A 113 11.18 -4.57 -6.78
N VAL A 114 9.91 -4.94 -7.01
CA VAL A 114 8.83 -4.49 -6.16
C VAL A 114 8.94 -5.15 -4.78
N PRO A 115 9.11 -4.38 -3.68
CA PRO A 115 9.12 -4.94 -2.34
C PRO A 115 7.79 -5.65 -2.03
N PRO A 116 7.79 -6.86 -1.44
CA PRO A 116 6.57 -7.64 -1.21
C PRO A 116 5.48 -6.91 -0.41
N HIS A 117 5.84 -6.02 0.49
CA HIS A 117 4.86 -5.25 1.27
C HIS A 117 4.17 -4.15 0.45
N TYR A 118 4.84 -3.55 -0.54
CA TYR A 118 4.22 -2.61 -1.45
C TYR A 118 3.40 -3.32 -2.52
N TYR A 119 3.84 -4.51 -2.98
CA TYR A 119 3.00 -5.34 -3.83
C TYR A 119 1.67 -5.68 -3.14
N ALA A 120 1.72 -6.11 -1.87
CA ALA A 120 0.54 -6.40 -1.08
C ALA A 120 -0.36 -5.18 -0.89
N GLN A 121 0.22 -3.98 -0.66
CA GLN A 121 -0.51 -2.71 -0.57
C GLN A 121 -1.25 -2.42 -1.88
N VAL A 122 -0.56 -2.49 -3.01
CA VAL A 122 -1.12 -2.20 -4.33
C VAL A 122 -2.23 -3.18 -4.71
N GLN A 123 -2.02 -4.49 -4.51
CA GLN A 123 -3.06 -5.51 -4.75
C GLN A 123 -4.31 -5.27 -3.87
N PHE A 124 -4.12 -4.90 -2.61
CA PHE A 124 -5.22 -4.56 -1.71
C PHE A 124 -5.95 -3.28 -2.16
N ASN A 125 -5.21 -2.24 -2.53
CA ASN A 125 -5.81 -0.99 -3.01
C ASN A 125 -6.62 -1.21 -4.29
N MET A 126 -6.11 -2.03 -5.23
CA MET A 126 -6.87 -2.43 -6.43
C MET A 126 -8.14 -3.21 -6.09
N GLU A 127 -8.08 -4.14 -5.13
CA GLU A 127 -9.28 -4.87 -4.68
C GLU A 127 -10.34 -3.93 -4.09
N VAL A 128 -9.93 -2.95 -3.27
CA VAL A 128 -10.84 -1.99 -2.64
C VAL A 128 -11.46 -1.05 -3.66
N THR A 129 -10.69 -0.59 -4.64
CA THR A 129 -11.11 0.42 -5.63
C THR A 129 -11.74 -0.17 -6.88
N GLY A 130 -11.55 -1.49 -7.12
CA GLY A 130 -11.97 -2.17 -8.34
C GLY A 130 -11.07 -1.91 -9.54
N CYS A 131 -9.87 -1.32 -9.35
CA CYS A 131 -8.90 -1.16 -10.41
C CYS A 131 -8.26 -2.49 -10.79
N THR A 132 -7.93 -2.65 -12.07
CA THR A 132 -7.31 -3.89 -12.59
C THR A 132 -5.83 -3.72 -12.89
N GLU A 133 -5.32 -2.50 -12.83
CA GLU A 133 -3.93 -2.13 -13.10
C GLU A 133 -3.48 -1.02 -12.16
N SER A 134 -2.21 -1.02 -11.81
CA SER A 134 -1.58 0.01 -10.98
C SER A 134 -0.17 0.34 -11.46
N PHE A 135 0.22 1.60 -11.26
CA PHE A 135 1.58 2.10 -11.42
C PHE A 135 2.19 2.41 -10.06
N LEU A 136 3.14 1.57 -9.63
CA LEU A 136 3.97 1.84 -8.46
C LEU A 136 5.21 2.61 -8.91
N THR A 137 5.25 3.88 -8.57
CA THR A 137 6.29 4.81 -9.01
C THR A 137 7.26 5.12 -7.89
N TYR A 138 8.53 4.87 -8.11
CA TYR A 138 9.62 5.35 -7.26
C TYR A 138 10.24 6.58 -7.88
N TRP A 139 10.30 7.65 -7.09
CA TRP A 139 10.89 8.91 -7.51
C TRP A 139 11.99 9.36 -6.53
N THR A 140 13.05 9.89 -7.10
CA THR A 140 14.11 10.64 -6.42
C THR A 140 14.52 11.81 -7.31
N PRO A 141 15.22 12.83 -6.79
CA PRO A 141 15.71 13.95 -7.63
C PRO A 141 16.58 13.51 -8.82
N GLU A 142 17.11 12.28 -8.79
CA GLU A 142 18.06 11.78 -9.81
C GLU A 142 17.51 10.59 -10.63
N HIS A 143 16.38 10.00 -10.21
CA HIS A 143 15.93 8.74 -10.80
C HIS A 143 14.43 8.54 -10.63
N ILE A 144 13.76 8.15 -11.70
CA ILE A 144 12.37 7.66 -11.67
C ILE A 144 12.29 6.24 -12.23
N ARG A 145 11.57 5.37 -11.53
CA ARG A 145 11.24 4.02 -12.00
C ARG A 145 9.77 3.74 -11.78
N VAL A 146 9.11 3.23 -12.82
CA VAL A 146 7.69 2.90 -12.79
C VAL A 146 7.51 1.41 -13.02
N PHE A 147 6.90 0.76 -12.03
CA PHE A 147 6.47 -0.63 -12.12
C PHE A 147 4.99 -0.67 -12.47
N GLN A 148 4.64 -1.41 -13.52
CA GLN A 148 3.27 -1.78 -13.82
C GLN A 148 2.93 -3.07 -13.09
N ILE A 149 1.80 -3.07 -12.37
CA ILE A 149 1.32 -4.19 -11.59
C ILE A 149 -0.14 -4.44 -11.95
N ASN A 150 -0.42 -5.60 -12.50
CA ASN A 150 -1.78 -6.04 -12.78
C ASN A 150 -2.42 -6.67 -11.54
N TYR A 151 -3.73 -6.53 -11.39
CA TYR A 151 -4.48 -7.22 -10.36
C TYR A 151 -4.36 -8.73 -10.53
N ASP A 152 -3.92 -9.42 -9.47
CA ASP A 152 -3.81 -10.89 -9.42
C ASP A 152 -4.93 -11.47 -8.53
N PRO A 153 -5.98 -12.05 -9.11
CA PRO A 153 -7.11 -12.62 -8.35
C PRO A 153 -6.68 -13.74 -7.39
N ASN A 154 -5.63 -14.48 -7.73
CA ASN A 154 -5.15 -15.57 -6.87
C ASN A 154 -4.45 -14.98 -5.63
N TYR A 155 -3.62 -13.95 -5.82
CA TYR A 155 -2.99 -13.23 -4.72
C TYR A 155 -4.03 -12.58 -3.83
N ALA A 156 -4.98 -11.85 -4.42
CA ALA A 156 -6.06 -11.18 -3.72
C ALA A 156 -6.92 -12.15 -2.90
N THR A 157 -7.28 -13.31 -3.46
CA THR A 157 -8.05 -14.33 -2.73
C THR A 157 -7.34 -14.78 -1.45
N VAL A 158 -6.08 -15.20 -1.53
CA VAL A 158 -5.31 -15.63 -0.36
C VAL A 158 -5.13 -14.51 0.64
N MET A 159 -4.81 -13.31 0.16
CA MET A 159 -4.65 -12.11 0.98
C MET A 159 -5.93 -11.78 1.75
N LEU A 160 -7.08 -11.71 1.05
CA LEU A 160 -8.36 -11.33 1.67
C LEU A 160 -8.84 -12.38 2.67
N GLU A 161 -8.73 -13.66 2.36
CA GLU A 161 -9.10 -14.73 3.30
C GLU A 161 -8.33 -14.61 4.60
N TYR A 162 -7.02 -14.38 4.50
CA TYR A 162 -6.18 -14.19 5.67
C TYR A 162 -6.51 -12.90 6.44
N LEU A 163 -6.71 -11.78 5.75
CA LEU A 163 -7.04 -10.49 6.39
C LEU A 163 -8.41 -10.51 7.06
N LYS A 164 -9.40 -11.22 6.50
CA LYS A 164 -10.71 -11.45 7.13
C LYS A 164 -10.56 -12.22 8.44
N ASP A 165 -9.75 -13.26 8.43
CA ASP A 165 -9.46 -14.05 9.63
C ASP A 165 -8.77 -13.20 10.71
N ILE A 166 -7.80 -12.39 10.33
CA ILE A 166 -7.13 -11.42 11.22
C ILE A 166 -8.12 -10.40 11.78
N TYR A 167 -9.00 -9.85 10.94
CA TYR A 167 -9.99 -8.89 11.38
C TYR A 167 -10.91 -9.51 12.45
N THR A 168 -11.56 -10.62 12.12
CA THR A 168 -12.55 -11.26 13.00
C THR A 168 -11.95 -11.77 14.30
N LYS A 169 -10.75 -12.35 14.26
CA LYS A 169 -10.12 -12.92 15.47
C LYS A 169 -9.47 -11.90 16.39
N TYR A 170 -8.95 -10.80 15.81
CA TYR A 170 -8.07 -9.92 16.57
C TYR A 170 -8.53 -8.46 16.57
N ILE A 171 -8.85 -7.88 15.41
CA ILE A 171 -9.16 -6.45 15.33
C ILE A 171 -10.54 -6.18 15.93
N GLU A 172 -11.55 -6.91 15.53
CA GLU A 172 -12.92 -6.78 16.05
C GLU A 172 -12.99 -7.06 17.56
N THR A 173 -12.24 -8.04 18.04
CA THR A 173 -12.17 -8.43 19.45
C THR A 173 -11.18 -7.58 20.27
N LYS A 174 -10.41 -6.70 19.62
CA LYS A 174 -9.30 -5.96 20.22
C LYS A 174 -8.29 -6.83 20.96
N THR A 175 -8.05 -8.03 20.44
CA THR A 175 -7.09 -9.00 21.00
C THR A 175 -5.81 -8.99 20.18
N GLU A 176 -4.67 -8.71 20.79
CA GLU A 176 -3.40 -8.64 20.04
C GLU A 176 -3.07 -9.99 19.38
N PRO A 177 -2.80 -10.00 18.04
CA PRO A 177 -2.43 -11.23 17.35
C PRO A 177 -1.06 -11.73 17.81
N PRO A 178 -0.86 -13.06 17.89
CA PRO A 178 0.44 -13.62 18.26
C PRO A 178 1.49 -13.26 17.21
N ARG A 179 2.78 -13.30 17.59
CA ARG A 179 3.87 -13.22 16.62
C ARG A 179 3.83 -14.39 15.65
N PHE A 180 4.37 -14.19 14.45
CA PHE A 180 4.51 -15.28 13.51
C PHE A 180 5.39 -16.39 14.08
N SER A 181 4.91 -17.64 13.98
CA SER A 181 5.56 -18.85 14.51
C SER A 181 5.02 -20.07 13.78
N LYS A 182 5.51 -21.26 14.16
CA LYS A 182 4.95 -22.54 13.62
C LYS A 182 3.47 -22.72 13.94
N SER A 183 3.00 -22.24 15.11
CA SER A 183 1.58 -22.27 15.53
C SER A 183 0.75 -21.10 14.99
N SER A 184 1.38 -20.06 14.49
CA SER A 184 0.75 -18.91 13.86
C SER A 184 1.54 -18.53 12.60
N PRO A 185 1.46 -19.32 11.53
CA PRO A 185 2.26 -19.13 10.33
C PRO A 185 1.83 -17.88 9.55
N LYS A 186 2.75 -17.40 8.71
CA LYS A 186 2.39 -16.46 7.65
C LYS A 186 1.54 -17.15 6.60
N PRO A 187 0.67 -16.42 5.87
CA PRO A 187 -0.01 -17.00 4.71
C PRO A 187 1.03 -17.39 3.64
N THR A 188 0.73 -18.44 2.88
CA THR A 188 1.49 -18.79 1.67
C THR A 188 0.92 -17.98 0.52
N LEU A 189 1.56 -16.84 0.24
CA LEU A 189 1.16 -15.94 -0.84
C LEU A 189 1.67 -16.47 -2.18
N PRO A 190 0.94 -16.27 -3.29
CA PRO A 190 1.46 -16.50 -4.64
C PRO A 190 2.70 -15.65 -4.95
N GLU A 191 3.43 -16.05 -5.98
CA GLU A 191 4.54 -15.28 -6.52
C GLU A 191 4.06 -13.91 -7.01
N ILE A 192 4.83 -12.86 -6.69
CA ILE A 192 4.52 -11.50 -7.12
C ILE A 192 4.96 -11.29 -8.57
N LYS A 193 4.15 -10.53 -9.34
CA LYS A 193 4.36 -10.27 -10.76
C LYS A 193 4.28 -8.78 -11.04
N TRP A 194 5.27 -8.28 -11.72
CA TRP A 194 5.38 -6.87 -12.10
C TRP A 194 6.24 -6.72 -13.35
N GLU A 195 6.15 -5.58 -14.00
CA GLU A 195 6.96 -5.20 -15.13
C GLU A 195 7.53 -3.78 -14.91
N ILE A 196 8.80 -3.55 -15.26
CA ILE A 196 9.35 -2.19 -15.30
C ILE A 196 8.99 -1.61 -16.67
N ILE A 197 8.15 -0.58 -16.68
CA ILE A 197 7.76 0.10 -17.92
C ILE A 197 8.58 1.35 -18.18
N HIS A 198 9.10 1.96 -17.14
CA HIS A 198 10.03 3.09 -17.23
C HIS A 198 11.13 2.99 -16.18
N ASP A 199 12.36 3.29 -16.59
CA ASP A 199 13.55 3.35 -15.75
C ASP A 199 14.49 4.43 -16.30
N ARG A 200 14.48 5.61 -15.68
CA ARG A 200 15.14 6.79 -16.21
C ARG A 200 15.89 7.55 -15.13
N LYS A 201 17.16 7.90 -15.40
CA LYS A 201 17.87 8.95 -14.66
C LYS A 201 17.34 10.30 -15.09
N ILE A 202 17.04 11.16 -14.13
CA ILE A 202 16.54 12.53 -14.33
C ILE A 202 17.72 13.49 -14.37
#